data_b9dce2d6690c20b57d2fb9a110170a18
#
_entry.id   b9dce2d6690c20b57d2fb9a110170a18
#
_cell.length_a   1.000
_cell.length_b   1.000
_cell.length_c   1.000
_cell.angle_alpha   90.00
_cell.angle_beta   90.00
_cell.angle_gamma   90.00
#
_symmetry.space_group_name_H-M   'P 1'
#
loop_
_entity.id
_entity.type
_entity.pdbx_description
1 polymer ?
#
loop_
_entity_poly.entity_id
_entity_poly.type
_entity_poly.pdbx_seq_one_letter_code
_entity_poly.pdbx_strand_id
1 'polypeptide(L)'
;GEKVILQQSYRVPQKIFNVANNIIKKVKNRVEKNWVPKEDLGEVKYHWEIDRVDLSQGEWLILARTNLFLEKIAYYLDQNDFYFQRRNSTPRVKNIYSLIENWNKLREGIPLHYNDYKKITNKMSKNVDLKSMKHMSKEDFYDMDTLKEKYGLKTDEEWYIAFDDLGDHEISKIQKLIKNGEDLSKDPRIKISTIHGVKGNERDNVVLI
;
A
#
# COMPACT_ATOMS: atom_id res chain seq x y z
N GLY A 1 -4.96 -13.09 -41.41
CA GLY A 1 -5.17 -11.69 -41.01
C GLY A 1 -3.90 -10.88 -41.21
N GLU A 2 -4.04 -9.66 -41.63
CA GLU A 2 -2.95 -8.72 -41.87
C GLU A 2 -2.30 -8.35 -40.51
N LYS A 3 -0.96 -8.38 -40.45
CA LYS A 3 -0.21 -8.03 -39.22
C LYS A 3 0.21 -6.57 -39.32
N VAL A 4 -0.34 -5.73 -38.46
CA VAL A 4 0.05 -4.31 -38.33
C VAL A 4 1.06 -4.17 -37.20
N ILE A 5 2.19 -3.55 -37.44
CA ILE A 5 3.21 -3.24 -36.43
C ILE A 5 3.07 -1.76 -36.06
N LEU A 6 2.75 -1.48 -34.79
CA LEU A 6 2.77 -0.13 -34.24
C LEU A 6 4.23 0.32 -34.06
N GLN A 7 4.61 1.38 -34.74
CA GLN A 7 6.00 1.84 -34.79
C GLN A 7 6.36 2.83 -33.67
N GLN A 8 5.40 3.55 -33.09
CA GLN A 8 5.66 4.58 -32.11
C GLN A 8 5.31 4.09 -30.67
N SER A 9 6.23 4.28 -29.75
CA SER A 9 5.96 4.14 -28.30
C SER A 9 5.82 5.52 -27.66
N TYR A 10 4.71 5.74 -26.97
CA TYR A 10 4.43 6.97 -26.22
C TYR A 10 4.81 6.88 -24.74
N ARG A 11 5.29 5.71 -24.29
CA ARG A 11 5.58 5.44 -22.88
C ARG A 11 7.07 5.31 -22.57
N VAL A 12 7.82 4.65 -23.45
CA VAL A 12 9.18 4.19 -23.15
C VAL A 12 10.20 5.23 -23.57
N PRO A 13 10.98 5.80 -22.64
CA PRO A 13 12.07 6.71 -22.90
C PRO A 13 13.24 6.04 -23.66
N GLN A 14 14.09 6.84 -24.31
CA GLN A 14 15.16 6.36 -25.19
C GLN A 14 16.16 5.43 -24.49
N LYS A 15 16.66 5.78 -23.28
CA LYS A 15 17.62 4.94 -22.56
C LYS A 15 17.03 3.61 -22.12
N ILE A 16 15.77 3.62 -21.69
CA ILE A 16 15.04 2.39 -21.32
C ILE A 16 14.81 1.51 -22.56
N PHE A 17 14.42 2.12 -23.68
CA PHE A 17 14.31 1.42 -24.97
C PHE A 17 15.61 0.72 -25.35
N ASN A 18 16.75 1.40 -25.25
CA ASN A 18 18.04 0.84 -25.62
C ASN A 18 18.39 -0.40 -24.78
N VAL A 19 18.14 -0.36 -23.45
CA VAL A 19 18.35 -1.51 -22.58
C VAL A 19 17.41 -2.65 -22.95
N ALA A 20 16.13 -2.38 -23.13
CA ALA A 20 15.13 -3.38 -23.50
C ALA A 20 15.44 -4.02 -24.85
N ASN A 21 15.84 -3.21 -25.84
CA ASN A 21 16.19 -3.68 -27.18
C ASN A 21 17.46 -4.57 -27.16
N ASN A 22 18.46 -4.24 -26.35
CA ASN A 22 19.64 -5.07 -26.18
C ASN A 22 19.32 -6.43 -25.54
N ILE A 23 18.34 -6.48 -24.62
CA ILE A 23 17.87 -7.74 -24.02
C ILE A 23 17.12 -8.56 -25.07
N ILE A 24 16.14 -7.98 -25.77
CA ILE A 24 15.29 -8.70 -26.70
C ILE A 24 16.04 -9.23 -27.92
N LYS A 25 17.12 -8.56 -28.35
CA LYS A 25 18.01 -9.06 -29.43
C LYS A 25 18.64 -10.42 -29.13
N LYS A 26 18.75 -10.81 -27.87
CA LYS A 26 19.28 -12.12 -27.44
C LYS A 26 18.26 -13.25 -27.61
N VAL A 27 16.98 -12.95 -27.84
CA VAL A 27 15.92 -13.94 -28.05
C VAL A 27 15.95 -14.44 -29.50
N LYS A 28 16.19 -15.75 -29.69
CA LYS A 28 16.39 -16.35 -31.02
C LYS A 28 15.12 -16.35 -31.89
N ASN A 29 13.96 -16.72 -31.30
CA ASN A 29 12.67 -16.81 -32.01
C ASN A 29 11.83 -15.58 -31.72
N ARG A 30 12.06 -14.47 -32.41
CA ARG A 30 11.31 -13.23 -32.28
C ARG A 30 10.87 -12.67 -33.62
N VAL A 31 9.80 -11.91 -33.64
CA VAL A 31 9.44 -11.08 -34.79
C VAL A 31 10.24 -9.79 -34.67
N GLU A 32 10.99 -9.46 -35.72
CA GLU A 32 11.68 -8.16 -35.76
C GLU A 32 10.68 -7.02 -35.80
N LYS A 33 10.85 -6.08 -34.88
CA LYS A 33 10.03 -4.88 -34.77
C LYS A 33 10.96 -3.67 -34.65
N ASN A 34 10.80 -2.76 -35.56
CA ASN A 34 11.43 -1.45 -35.46
C ASN A 34 10.40 -0.48 -34.91
N TRP A 35 10.56 -0.09 -33.65
CA TRP A 35 9.70 0.88 -33.02
C TRP A 35 10.54 2.03 -32.44
N VAL A 36 9.94 3.20 -32.37
CA VAL A 36 10.59 4.44 -31.94
C VAL A 36 10.17 4.74 -30.50
N PRO A 37 11.11 5.00 -29.58
CA PRO A 37 10.80 5.45 -28.22
C PRO A 37 10.20 6.87 -28.24
N LYS A 38 9.64 7.31 -27.10
CA LYS A 38 9.27 8.72 -26.93
C LYS A 38 10.54 9.60 -26.94
N GLU A 39 10.39 10.90 -27.18
CA GLU A 39 11.50 11.85 -27.26
C GLU A 39 12.29 12.04 -25.97
N ASP A 40 11.68 11.76 -24.82
CA ASP A 40 12.31 11.82 -23.51
C ASP A 40 13.50 10.85 -23.39
N LEU A 41 14.63 11.32 -22.88
CA LEU A 41 15.82 10.48 -22.69
C LEU A 41 15.62 9.41 -21.63
N GLY A 42 14.94 9.75 -20.53
CA GLY A 42 14.85 8.91 -19.33
C GLY A 42 16.21 8.68 -18.66
N GLU A 43 16.21 7.90 -17.61
CA GLU A 43 17.42 7.54 -16.87
C GLU A 43 17.47 6.05 -16.59
N VAL A 44 18.68 5.46 -16.64
CA VAL A 44 18.95 4.08 -16.21
C VAL A 44 20.16 4.10 -15.29
N LYS A 45 19.98 3.59 -14.09
CA LYS A 45 21.02 3.44 -13.07
C LYS A 45 21.16 1.96 -12.72
N TYR A 46 22.36 1.55 -12.32
CA TYR A 46 22.65 0.21 -11.87
C TYR A 46 23.12 0.28 -10.42
N HIS A 47 22.48 -0.49 -9.55
CA HIS A 47 22.82 -0.60 -8.14
C HIS A 47 23.08 -2.07 -7.79
N TRP A 48 23.96 -2.33 -6.85
CA TRP A 48 24.27 -3.68 -6.39
C TRP A 48 23.20 -4.21 -5.45
N GLU A 49 22.59 -3.33 -4.67
CA GLU A 49 21.59 -3.66 -3.66
C GLU A 49 20.48 -2.59 -3.64
N ILE A 50 19.31 -2.97 -3.14
CA ILE A 50 18.13 -2.08 -3.08
C ILE A 50 18.32 -0.92 -2.09
N ASP A 51 19.15 -1.08 -1.07
CA ASP A 51 19.48 -0.05 -0.07
C ASP A 51 20.20 1.17 -0.67
N ARG A 52 20.75 1.04 -1.88
CA ARG A 52 21.37 2.12 -2.65
C ARG A 52 20.39 2.92 -3.49
N VAL A 53 19.13 2.52 -3.52
CA VAL A 53 18.08 3.22 -4.23
C VAL A 53 17.38 4.17 -3.27
N ASP A 54 17.42 5.47 -3.58
CA ASP A 54 16.67 6.46 -2.79
C ASP A 54 15.17 6.35 -3.09
N LEU A 55 14.46 5.71 -2.17
CA LEU A 55 13.01 5.53 -2.23
C LEU A 55 12.24 6.63 -1.47
N SER A 56 12.90 7.69 -1.03
CA SER A 56 12.29 8.73 -0.18
C SER A 56 11.22 9.56 -0.90
N GLN A 57 11.35 9.72 -2.23
CA GLN A 57 10.46 10.54 -3.04
C GLN A 57 9.98 9.80 -4.29
N GLY A 58 8.86 10.26 -4.86
CA GLY A 58 8.31 9.75 -6.11
C GLY A 58 7.52 8.45 -5.99
N GLU A 59 6.90 8.07 -7.09
CA GLU A 59 6.16 6.81 -7.22
C GLU A 59 7.07 5.70 -7.73
N TRP A 60 7.04 4.55 -7.08
CA TRP A 60 7.93 3.44 -7.36
C TRP A 60 7.18 2.14 -7.65
N LEU A 61 7.70 1.41 -8.63
CA LEU A 61 7.31 0.04 -8.89
C LEU A 61 8.55 -0.86 -8.80
N ILE A 62 8.62 -1.69 -7.76
CA ILE A 62 9.75 -2.59 -7.55
C ILE A 62 9.35 -3.98 -8.02
N LEU A 63 10.08 -4.51 -8.98
CA LEU A 63 9.78 -5.74 -9.68
C LEU A 63 10.82 -6.81 -9.40
N ALA A 64 10.35 -8.01 -9.10
CA ALA A 64 11.20 -9.18 -9.01
C ALA A 64 10.71 -10.31 -9.93
N ARG A 65 11.63 -11.20 -10.32
CA ARG A 65 11.28 -12.35 -11.15
C ARG A 65 10.41 -13.36 -10.38
N THR A 66 10.68 -13.59 -9.10
CA THR A 66 10.01 -14.62 -8.30
C THR A 66 9.41 -14.06 -7.02
N ASN A 67 8.48 -14.80 -6.43
CA ASN A 67 7.90 -14.46 -5.13
C ASN A 67 8.94 -14.50 -4.00
N LEU A 68 9.97 -15.37 -4.08
CA LEU A 68 11.03 -15.43 -3.09
C LEU A 68 11.81 -14.10 -2.99
N PHE A 69 12.12 -13.49 -4.12
CA PHE A 69 12.75 -12.16 -4.11
C PHE A 69 11.80 -11.08 -3.63
N LEU A 70 10.49 -11.18 -3.95
CA LEU A 70 9.49 -10.24 -3.42
C LEU A 70 9.39 -10.29 -1.88
N GLU A 71 9.52 -11.48 -1.27
CA GLU A 71 9.54 -11.59 0.20
C GLU A 71 10.73 -10.84 0.81
N LYS A 72 11.91 -10.98 0.21
CA LYS A 72 13.12 -10.26 0.65
C LYS A 72 12.95 -8.74 0.54
N ILE A 73 12.37 -8.27 -0.56
CA ILE A 73 12.08 -6.85 -0.78
C ILE A 73 11.05 -6.36 0.25
N ALA A 74 9.95 -7.11 0.43
CA ALA A 74 8.92 -6.77 1.39
C ALA A 74 9.49 -6.66 2.81
N TYR A 75 10.34 -7.63 3.20
CA TYR A 75 11.03 -7.60 4.48
C TYR A 75 11.92 -6.36 4.62
N TYR A 76 12.73 -6.04 3.61
CA TYR A 76 13.57 -4.85 3.61
C TYR A 76 12.75 -3.57 3.79
N LEU A 77 11.68 -3.41 3.01
CA LEU A 77 10.80 -2.23 3.10
C LEU A 77 10.10 -2.13 4.46
N ASP A 78 9.70 -3.29 5.01
CA ASP A 78 9.08 -3.35 6.33
C ASP A 78 10.03 -2.95 7.45
N GLN A 79 11.27 -3.45 7.43
CA GLN A 79 12.30 -3.13 8.42
C GLN A 79 12.78 -1.67 8.37
N ASN A 80 12.61 -1.00 7.23
CA ASN A 80 13.00 0.41 7.03
C ASN A 80 11.79 1.35 7.08
N ASP A 81 10.68 0.91 7.66
CA ASP A 81 9.47 1.70 7.88
C ASP A 81 8.91 2.35 6.60
N PHE A 82 9.04 1.70 5.44
CA PHE A 82 8.40 2.15 4.22
C PHE A 82 6.92 1.75 4.18
N TYR A 83 6.07 2.66 3.67
CA TYR A 83 4.69 2.37 3.34
C TYR A 83 4.61 1.83 1.91
N PHE A 84 4.25 0.55 1.77
CA PHE A 84 4.22 -0.12 0.47
C PHE A 84 3.01 -1.04 0.30
N GLN A 85 2.67 -1.30 -0.95
CA GLN A 85 1.63 -2.24 -1.38
C GLN A 85 2.26 -3.42 -2.12
N ARG A 86 1.86 -4.61 -1.72
CA ARG A 86 2.25 -5.83 -2.43
C ARG A 86 1.17 -6.23 -3.42
N ARG A 87 1.48 -6.28 -4.72
CA ARG A 87 0.52 -6.55 -5.81
C ARG A 87 -0.67 -5.60 -5.71
N ASN A 88 -1.90 -6.15 -5.81
CA ASN A 88 -3.15 -5.41 -5.70
C ASN A 88 -3.82 -5.57 -4.31
N SER A 89 -3.07 -6.04 -3.28
CA SER A 89 -3.61 -6.19 -1.94
C SER A 89 -3.67 -4.82 -1.24
N THR A 90 -4.75 -4.56 -0.51
CA THR A 90 -4.79 -3.39 0.37
C THR A 90 -3.83 -3.61 1.55
N PRO A 91 -2.91 -2.67 1.83
CA PRO A 91 -2.02 -2.79 2.98
C PRO A 91 -2.81 -2.88 4.29
N ARG A 92 -2.37 -3.77 5.19
CA ARG A 92 -3.01 -3.91 6.51
C ARG A 92 -3.01 -2.59 7.29
N VAL A 93 -1.92 -1.83 7.19
CA VAL A 93 -1.78 -0.51 7.79
C VAL A 93 -2.89 0.45 7.33
N LYS A 94 -3.23 0.47 6.03
CA LYS A 94 -4.32 1.30 5.48
C LYS A 94 -5.68 0.94 6.10
N ASN A 95 -5.95 -0.37 6.25
CA ASN A 95 -7.19 -0.84 6.87
C ASN A 95 -7.29 -0.41 8.34
N ILE A 96 -6.18 -0.50 9.09
CA ILE A 96 -6.17 -0.06 10.49
C ILE A 96 -6.29 1.47 10.57
N TYR A 97 -5.61 2.19 9.70
CA TYR A 97 -5.68 3.65 9.67
C TYR A 97 -7.11 4.16 9.44
N SER A 98 -7.89 3.51 8.60
CA SER A 98 -9.32 3.86 8.43
C SER A 98 -10.15 3.67 9.72
N LEU A 99 -9.77 2.71 10.56
CA LEU A 99 -10.40 2.54 11.88
C LEU A 99 -9.96 3.63 12.86
N ILE A 100 -8.68 4.04 12.78
CA ILE A 100 -8.13 5.16 13.57
C ILE A 100 -8.84 6.47 13.22
N GLU A 101 -9.05 6.74 11.93
CA GLU A 101 -9.81 7.93 11.50
C GLU A 101 -11.23 7.94 12.07
N ASN A 102 -11.93 6.79 12.00
CA ASN A 102 -13.26 6.69 12.56
C ASN A 102 -13.26 6.81 14.09
N TRP A 103 -12.28 6.23 14.78
CA TRP A 103 -12.12 6.41 16.21
C TRP A 103 -11.89 7.86 16.61
N ASN A 104 -11.06 8.59 15.88
CA ASN A 104 -10.81 10.01 16.13
C ASN A 104 -12.09 10.85 15.90
N LYS A 105 -12.84 10.59 14.84
CA LYS A 105 -14.16 11.23 14.63
C LYS A 105 -15.09 11.03 15.82
N LEU A 106 -15.15 9.79 16.33
CA LEU A 106 -16.00 9.48 17.50
C LEU A 106 -15.55 10.27 18.74
N ARG A 107 -14.23 10.40 18.97
CA ARG A 107 -13.65 11.22 20.04
C ARG A 107 -13.90 12.71 19.86
N GLU A 108 -14.02 13.18 18.65
CA GLU A 108 -14.39 14.56 18.28
C GLU A 108 -15.90 14.82 18.39
N GLY A 109 -16.68 13.85 18.83
CA GLY A 109 -18.14 13.95 19.01
C GLY A 109 -18.95 13.67 17.75
N ILE A 110 -18.34 13.13 16.69
CA ILE A 110 -19.02 12.75 15.46
C ILE A 110 -19.55 11.32 15.60
N PRO A 111 -20.89 11.09 15.59
CA PRO A 111 -21.45 9.75 15.74
C PRO A 111 -21.04 8.83 14.58
N LEU A 112 -20.79 7.56 14.90
CA LEU A 112 -20.47 6.53 13.90
C LEU A 112 -21.66 5.61 13.66
N HIS A 113 -21.83 5.23 12.40
CA HIS A 113 -22.76 4.17 12.04
C HIS A 113 -22.32 2.84 12.67
N TYR A 114 -23.30 2.02 13.08
CA TYR A 114 -23.07 0.71 13.71
C TYR A 114 -21.98 -0.13 13.02
N ASN A 115 -22.00 -0.22 11.68
CA ASN A 115 -21.05 -1.04 10.94
C ASN A 115 -19.61 -0.55 11.09
N ASP A 116 -19.38 0.75 11.20
CA ASP A 116 -18.03 1.30 11.35
C ASP A 116 -17.54 1.15 12.79
N TYR A 117 -18.42 1.37 13.76
CA TYR A 117 -18.11 1.06 15.15
C TYR A 117 -17.79 -0.42 15.35
N LYS A 118 -18.56 -1.33 14.76
CA LYS A 118 -18.30 -2.77 14.82
C LYS A 118 -16.93 -3.16 14.24
N LYS A 119 -16.45 -2.49 13.19
CA LYS A 119 -15.11 -2.73 12.67
C LYS A 119 -14.02 -2.33 13.67
N ILE A 120 -14.23 -1.21 14.38
CA ILE A 120 -13.32 -0.73 15.43
C ILE A 120 -13.25 -1.76 16.57
N THR A 121 -14.39 -2.26 17.05
CA THR A 121 -14.43 -3.23 18.17
C THR A 121 -13.72 -4.54 17.87
N ASN A 122 -13.47 -4.89 16.58
CA ASN A 122 -12.63 -6.01 16.21
C ASN A 122 -11.13 -5.79 16.53
N LYS A 123 -10.76 -4.60 17.01
CA LYS A 123 -9.41 -4.25 17.48
C LYS A 123 -9.39 -3.99 19.00
N MET A 124 -10.48 -4.32 19.67
CA MET A 124 -10.64 -4.16 21.12
C MET A 124 -10.99 -5.49 21.76
N SER A 125 -10.23 -5.91 22.76
CA SER A 125 -10.49 -7.15 23.51
C SER A 125 -10.96 -6.87 24.94
N LYS A 126 -10.34 -5.91 25.62
CA LYS A 126 -10.62 -5.53 27.01
C LYS A 126 -11.44 -4.24 27.09
N ASN A 127 -11.30 -3.36 26.12
CA ASN A 127 -11.86 -2.02 26.11
C ASN A 127 -13.33 -1.95 25.63
N VAL A 128 -13.93 -3.09 25.32
CA VAL A 128 -15.35 -3.19 24.93
C VAL A 128 -15.98 -4.46 25.51
N ASP A 129 -17.25 -4.39 25.92
CA ASP A 129 -18.08 -5.57 26.19
C ASP A 129 -18.93 -5.91 24.96
N LEU A 130 -18.46 -6.86 24.17
CA LEU A 130 -19.14 -7.30 22.94
C LEU A 130 -20.56 -7.86 23.19
N LYS A 131 -20.88 -8.29 24.43
CA LYS A 131 -22.22 -8.80 24.76
C LYS A 131 -23.25 -7.67 24.74
N SER A 132 -22.86 -6.49 25.21
CA SER A 132 -23.73 -5.31 25.25
C SER A 132 -24.10 -4.81 23.86
N MET A 133 -23.26 -5.07 22.85
CA MET A 133 -23.53 -4.70 21.46
C MET A 133 -24.69 -5.47 20.81
N LYS A 134 -25.13 -6.58 21.37
CA LYS A 134 -26.24 -7.38 20.81
C LYS A 134 -27.57 -6.63 20.73
N HIS A 135 -27.72 -5.58 21.50
CA HIS A 135 -28.93 -4.75 21.58
C HIS A 135 -28.83 -3.49 20.72
N MET A 136 -27.73 -3.31 19.97
CA MET A 136 -27.57 -2.17 19.06
C MET A 136 -28.40 -2.37 17.79
N SER A 137 -29.09 -1.31 17.36
CA SER A 137 -29.69 -1.24 16.02
C SER A 137 -28.60 -1.13 14.96
N LYS A 138 -28.75 -1.88 13.89
CA LYS A 138 -27.74 -1.88 12.79
C LYS A 138 -27.87 -0.66 11.87
N GLU A 139 -28.98 0.05 11.94
CA GLU A 139 -29.31 1.19 11.10
C GLU A 139 -28.96 2.54 11.77
N ASP A 140 -28.57 2.51 13.06
CA ASP A 140 -28.39 3.71 13.85
C ASP A 140 -26.95 4.19 13.91
N PHE A 141 -26.80 5.45 14.31
CA PHE A 141 -25.53 6.10 14.63
C PHE A 141 -25.39 6.25 16.14
N TYR A 142 -24.15 6.13 16.63
CA TYR A 142 -23.84 6.14 18.04
C TYR A 142 -22.70 7.10 18.34
N ASP A 143 -22.90 7.96 19.33
CA ASP A 143 -21.88 8.82 19.90
C ASP A 143 -21.09 8.12 21.02
N MET A 144 -20.01 8.73 21.47
CA MET A 144 -19.10 8.21 22.48
C MET A 144 -19.82 7.95 23.82
N ASP A 145 -20.66 8.88 24.25
CA ASP A 145 -21.35 8.80 25.55
C ASP A 145 -22.36 7.65 25.57
N THR A 146 -23.17 7.55 24.52
CA THR A 146 -24.12 6.44 24.35
C THR A 146 -23.42 5.08 24.32
N LEU A 147 -22.25 5.00 23.66
CA LEU A 147 -21.47 3.75 23.59
C LEU A 147 -20.91 3.37 24.97
N LYS A 148 -20.43 4.35 25.75
CA LYS A 148 -19.92 4.12 27.11
C LYS A 148 -21.05 3.75 28.09
N GLU A 149 -22.15 4.45 28.07
CA GLU A 149 -23.24 4.27 29.02
C GLU A 149 -24.07 3.00 28.79
N LYS A 150 -24.34 2.65 27.53
CA LYS A 150 -25.31 1.60 27.19
C LYS A 150 -24.71 0.37 26.49
N TYR A 151 -23.58 0.53 25.79
CA TYR A 151 -23.07 -0.52 24.92
C TYR A 151 -21.67 -1.00 25.26
N GLY A 152 -21.22 -0.73 26.49
CA GLY A 152 -20.06 -1.39 27.08
C GLY A 152 -18.71 -0.95 26.54
N LEU A 153 -18.63 0.21 25.92
CA LEU A 153 -17.34 0.84 25.61
C LEU A 153 -16.73 1.36 26.93
N LYS A 154 -15.46 1.02 27.20
CA LYS A 154 -14.80 1.29 28.48
C LYS A 154 -13.75 2.40 28.41
N THR A 155 -13.43 2.90 27.23
CA THR A 155 -12.37 3.89 27.03
C THR A 155 -12.75 4.91 25.96
N ASP A 156 -12.18 6.10 26.06
CA ASP A 156 -12.14 7.16 25.06
C ASP A 156 -10.69 7.66 24.82
N GLU A 157 -9.74 6.87 25.28
CA GLU A 157 -8.31 7.16 25.16
C GLU A 157 -7.84 7.17 23.68
N GLU A 158 -6.59 7.54 23.47
CA GLU A 158 -5.95 7.51 22.16
C GLU A 158 -6.04 6.12 21.53
N TRP A 159 -6.12 6.06 20.20
CA TRP A 159 -6.33 4.81 19.45
C TRP A 159 -5.33 3.70 19.82
N TYR A 160 -4.08 4.05 20.11
CA TYR A 160 -3.03 3.08 20.47
C TYR A 160 -3.20 2.48 21.88
N ILE A 161 -4.07 3.07 22.70
CA ILE A 161 -4.54 2.51 23.98
C ILE A 161 -5.87 1.79 23.78
N ALA A 162 -6.78 2.40 23.02
CA ALA A 162 -8.11 1.88 22.78
C ALA A 162 -8.12 0.56 22.01
N PHE A 163 -7.26 0.42 20.99
CA PHE A 163 -7.16 -0.78 20.15
C PHE A 163 -6.21 -1.81 20.77
N ASP A 164 -6.55 -2.32 21.92
CA ASP A 164 -5.74 -3.21 22.77
C ASP A 164 -5.50 -4.62 22.19
N ASP A 165 -6.04 -4.92 21.01
CA ASP A 165 -5.77 -6.13 20.23
C ASP A 165 -4.70 -5.92 19.15
N LEU A 166 -4.14 -4.71 19.04
CA LEU A 166 -2.99 -4.44 18.19
C LEU A 166 -1.68 -4.71 18.93
N GLY A 167 -0.74 -5.38 18.26
CA GLY A 167 0.59 -5.59 18.82
C GLY A 167 1.44 -4.30 18.83
N ASP A 168 2.37 -4.19 19.79
CA ASP A 168 3.26 -3.03 19.96
C ASP A 168 4.04 -2.69 18.68
N HIS A 169 4.47 -3.71 17.94
CA HIS A 169 5.16 -3.53 16.66
C HIS A 169 4.27 -2.83 15.62
N GLU A 170 2.99 -3.22 15.54
CA GLU A 170 2.04 -2.64 14.59
C GLU A 170 1.69 -1.20 14.96
N ILE A 171 1.48 -0.93 16.24
CA ILE A 171 1.27 0.42 16.78
C ILE A 171 2.47 1.31 16.45
N SER A 172 3.68 0.87 16.80
CA SER A 172 4.92 1.62 16.57
C SER A 172 5.12 1.91 15.08
N LYS A 173 4.85 0.93 14.19
CA LYS A 173 4.95 1.12 12.74
C LYS A 173 3.99 2.20 12.23
N ILE A 174 2.72 2.15 12.63
CA ILE A 174 1.72 3.13 12.21
C ILE A 174 2.13 4.54 12.68
N GLN A 175 2.54 4.67 13.94
CA GLN A 175 3.01 5.94 14.49
C GLN A 175 4.21 6.50 13.74
N LYS A 176 5.19 5.66 13.39
CA LYS A 176 6.37 6.08 12.60
C LYS A 176 5.97 6.54 11.20
N LEU A 177 5.10 5.81 10.51
CA LEU A 177 4.64 6.18 9.17
C LEU A 177 3.92 7.53 9.18
N ILE A 178 3.04 7.76 10.16
CA ILE A 178 2.36 9.06 10.34
C ILE A 178 3.38 10.16 10.62
N LYS A 179 4.35 9.92 11.52
CA LYS A 179 5.41 10.88 11.85
C LYS A 179 6.30 11.21 10.65
N ASN A 180 6.53 10.25 9.77
CA ASN A 180 7.29 10.44 8.53
C ASN A 180 6.50 11.15 7.42
N GLY A 181 5.24 11.53 7.68
CA GLY A 181 4.39 12.25 6.74
C GLY A 181 3.73 11.40 5.66
N GLU A 182 3.71 10.07 5.83
CA GLU A 182 2.98 9.19 4.91
C GLU A 182 1.46 9.36 5.07
N ASP A 183 0.77 9.55 3.97
CA ASP A 183 -0.69 9.62 3.93
C ASP A 183 -1.27 8.20 3.84
N LEU A 184 -1.57 7.62 5.01
CA LEU A 184 -2.06 6.25 5.12
C LEU A 184 -3.50 6.06 4.61
N SER A 185 -4.22 7.14 4.31
CA SER A 185 -5.55 7.08 3.69
C SER A 185 -5.46 6.75 2.21
N LYS A 186 -4.35 7.07 1.56
CA LYS A 186 -4.08 6.82 0.14
C LYS A 186 -3.38 5.48 -0.11
N ASP A 187 -3.32 5.11 -1.37
CA ASP A 187 -2.49 3.99 -1.79
C ASP A 187 -1.00 4.35 -1.65
N PRO A 188 -0.17 3.38 -1.22
CA PRO A 188 1.26 3.62 -1.12
C PRO A 188 1.89 4.02 -2.45
N ARG A 189 2.82 4.96 -2.39
CA ARG A 189 3.64 5.36 -3.53
C ARG A 189 4.62 4.26 -3.98
N ILE A 190 4.96 3.32 -3.09
CA ILE A 190 5.80 2.16 -3.39
C ILE A 190 4.91 0.94 -3.60
N LYS A 191 5.00 0.33 -4.80
CA LYS A 191 4.32 -0.92 -5.12
C LYS A 191 5.34 -2.00 -5.47
N ILE A 192 5.14 -3.22 -4.95
CA ILE A 192 6.01 -4.34 -5.25
C ILE A 192 5.24 -5.48 -5.91
N SER A 193 5.82 -6.10 -6.93
CA SER A 193 5.17 -7.20 -7.65
C SER A 193 6.18 -8.05 -8.41
N THR A 194 5.72 -9.19 -8.92
CA THR A 194 6.48 -9.91 -9.94
C THR A 194 6.36 -9.21 -11.30
N ILE A 195 7.37 -9.38 -12.17
CA ILE A 195 7.35 -8.87 -13.55
C ILE A 195 6.08 -9.29 -14.29
N HIS A 196 5.63 -10.53 -14.10
CA HIS A 196 4.40 -11.04 -14.74
C HIS A 196 3.12 -10.42 -14.17
N GLY A 197 3.13 -10.09 -12.88
CA GLY A 197 1.95 -9.57 -12.19
C GLY A 197 1.57 -8.13 -12.54
N VAL A 198 2.46 -7.41 -13.24
CA VAL A 198 2.26 -5.98 -13.58
C VAL A 198 2.32 -5.70 -15.06
N LYS A 199 2.15 -6.72 -15.89
CA LYS A 199 2.17 -6.54 -17.34
C LYS A 199 1.19 -5.44 -17.77
N GLY A 200 1.73 -4.39 -18.41
CA GLY A 200 0.95 -3.25 -18.86
C GLY A 200 0.85 -2.08 -17.87
N ASN A 201 1.36 -2.22 -16.66
CA ASN A 201 1.45 -1.11 -15.72
C ASN A 201 2.68 -0.23 -16.02
N GLU A 202 2.63 1.00 -15.56
CA GLU A 202 3.70 1.98 -15.66
C GLU A 202 3.83 2.80 -14.37
N ARG A 203 5.02 3.30 -14.09
CA ARG A 203 5.34 4.21 -13.00
C ARG A 203 6.53 5.07 -13.41
N ASP A 204 6.68 6.23 -12.76
CA ASP A 204 7.79 7.15 -13.02
C ASP A 204 9.14 6.49 -12.71
N ASN A 205 9.20 5.71 -11.65
CA ASN A 205 10.41 4.99 -11.23
C ASN A 205 10.14 3.49 -11.17
N VAL A 206 11.05 2.71 -11.78
CA VAL A 206 10.96 1.25 -11.78
C VAL A 206 12.31 0.66 -11.34
N VAL A 207 12.27 -0.22 -10.34
CA VAL A 207 13.42 -1.05 -9.94
C VAL A 207 13.17 -2.47 -10.41
N LEU A 208 14.16 -3.08 -11.05
CA LEU A 208 14.13 -4.47 -11.48
C LEU A 208 15.21 -5.26 -10.75
N ILE A 209 14.82 -6.33 -10.04
CA ILE A 209 15.68 -7.22 -9.24
C ILE A 209 15.61 -8.65 -9.74
#